data_06fb5e944839e30091ca6cedf245911c
#
_entry.id   06fb5e944839e30091ca6cedf245911c
#
_cell.length_a   1.000
_cell.length_b   1.000
_cell.length_c   1.000
_cell.angle_alpha   90.00
_cell.angle_beta   90.00
_cell.angle_gamma   90.00
#
_symmetry.space_group_name_H-M   'P 1'
#
loop_
_entity.id
_entity.type
_entity.pdbx_description
1 polymer ?
#
loop_
_entity_poly.entity_id
_entity_poly.type
_entity_poly.pdbx_seq_one_letter_code
_entity_poly.pdbx_strand_id
1 'polypeptide(L)'
;VLGSCYSNNCPLDNAVTCNYGFYDSEGTPISYGDTITITTLMPGYKTIYTYRKLGNPNIIKEFQDSSLIKLGYSETKAQHRRDTVLMNKIHDVSTIQLPMSFFNSVDTLIFSYRKISLKDTIKITHTSYPYVELPECGTYRFHTLESASSTEAAIDHIEISNSKVNYEGNENIKIYFTGIAE
;
A
#
# COMPACT_ATOMS: atom_id res chain seq x y z
N VAL A 1 -18.71 -4.17 -47.85
CA VAL A 1 -17.78 -4.47 -46.75
C VAL A 1 -18.41 -3.97 -45.47
N LEU A 2 -19.03 -4.88 -44.69
CA LEU A 2 -19.61 -4.57 -43.39
C LEU A 2 -18.46 -4.57 -42.34
N GLY A 3 -18.06 -3.39 -41.92
CA GLY A 3 -17.17 -3.23 -40.78
C GLY A 3 -17.92 -3.67 -39.54
N SER A 4 -17.59 -4.85 -39.01
CA SER A 4 -18.00 -5.27 -37.69
C SER A 4 -17.29 -4.35 -36.69
N CYS A 5 -18.02 -3.41 -36.07
CA CYS A 5 -17.56 -2.78 -34.85
C CYS A 5 -17.61 -3.85 -33.75
N TYR A 6 -16.46 -4.46 -33.49
CA TYR A 6 -16.28 -5.21 -32.24
C TYR A 6 -16.32 -4.19 -31.10
N SER A 7 -17.46 -4.07 -30.44
CA SER A 7 -17.50 -3.44 -29.15
C SER A 7 -16.86 -4.43 -28.16
N ASN A 8 -15.63 -4.18 -27.77
CA ASN A 8 -15.01 -4.91 -26.67
C ASN A 8 -15.84 -4.62 -25.42
N ASN A 9 -16.68 -5.58 -25.02
CA ASN A 9 -17.45 -5.54 -23.76
C ASN A 9 -16.56 -5.85 -22.55
N CYS A 10 -15.31 -5.41 -22.58
CA CYS A 10 -14.44 -5.52 -21.42
C CYS A 10 -14.91 -4.53 -20.34
N PRO A 11 -14.93 -4.93 -19.06
CA PRO A 11 -15.22 -4.02 -17.96
C PRO A 11 -14.32 -2.79 -18.04
N LEU A 12 -14.90 -1.59 -18.02
CA LEU A 12 -14.16 -0.33 -18.18
C LEU A 12 -13.27 -0.01 -16.96
N ASP A 13 -13.61 -0.56 -15.79
CA ASP A 13 -12.85 -0.42 -14.55
C ASP A 13 -12.28 -1.77 -14.13
N ASN A 14 -11.03 -2.02 -14.53
CA ASN A 14 -10.34 -3.30 -14.32
C ASN A 14 -9.43 -3.30 -13.10
N ALA A 15 -9.52 -2.30 -12.24
CA ALA A 15 -8.72 -2.22 -11.05
C ALA A 15 -9.27 -3.18 -9.98
N VAL A 16 -8.56 -4.29 -9.78
CA VAL A 16 -8.81 -5.17 -8.64
C VAL A 16 -8.09 -4.57 -7.43
N THR A 17 -8.86 -3.99 -6.52
CA THR A 17 -8.37 -3.36 -5.31
C THR A 17 -9.04 -3.97 -4.08
N CYS A 18 -8.28 -4.05 -2.98
CA CYS A 18 -8.84 -4.32 -1.67
C CYS A 18 -9.42 -3.01 -1.12
N ASN A 19 -10.70 -3.05 -0.72
CA ASN A 19 -11.45 -1.88 -0.27
C ASN A 19 -11.58 -1.90 1.25
N TYR A 20 -11.22 -0.78 1.88
CA TYR A 20 -11.21 -0.62 3.33
C TYR A 20 -12.22 0.45 3.73
N GLY A 21 -13.06 0.16 4.72
CA GLY A 21 -13.93 1.11 5.39
C GLY A 21 -13.37 1.50 6.76
N PHE A 22 -13.62 2.75 7.18
CA PHE A 22 -13.15 3.29 8.44
C PHE A 22 -14.33 3.45 9.40
N TYR A 23 -14.16 2.96 10.62
CA TYR A 23 -15.19 2.87 11.64
C TYR A 23 -14.64 3.34 12.99
N ASP A 24 -15.53 3.87 13.83
CA ASP A 24 -15.23 4.05 15.26
C ASP A 24 -15.29 2.71 15.99
N SER A 25 -14.98 2.73 17.30
CA SER A 25 -15.01 1.54 18.16
C SER A 25 -16.41 0.94 18.34
N GLU A 26 -17.48 1.67 18.02
CA GLU A 26 -18.87 1.22 18.09
C GLU A 26 -19.39 0.67 16.77
N GLY A 27 -18.59 0.75 15.70
CA GLY A 27 -18.93 0.25 14.37
C GLY A 27 -19.68 1.26 13.52
N THR A 28 -19.66 2.54 13.87
CA THR A 28 -20.22 3.61 13.04
C THR A 28 -19.20 4.03 11.99
N PRO A 29 -19.58 4.14 10.70
CA PRO A 29 -18.67 4.66 9.68
C PRO A 29 -18.22 6.09 10.01
N ILE A 30 -16.92 6.34 9.86
CA ILE A 30 -16.34 7.64 10.18
C ILE A 30 -15.55 8.20 9.01
N SER A 31 -15.36 9.52 9.02
CA SER A 31 -14.32 10.18 8.23
C SER A 31 -13.13 10.45 9.14
N TYR A 32 -11.98 9.83 8.83
CA TYR A 32 -10.80 9.97 9.69
C TYR A 32 -10.15 11.34 9.53
N GLY A 33 -10.24 12.17 10.57
CA GLY A 33 -9.87 13.59 10.52
C GLY A 33 -8.37 13.91 10.64
N ASP A 34 -7.49 12.91 10.80
CA ASP A 34 -6.05 13.13 10.71
C ASP A 34 -5.52 12.85 9.29
N THR A 35 -4.33 13.36 9.01
CA THR A 35 -3.63 13.09 7.76
C THR A 35 -2.93 11.75 7.84
N ILE A 36 -3.27 10.84 6.93
CA ILE A 36 -2.68 9.50 6.84
C ILE A 36 -1.77 9.42 5.61
N THR A 37 -0.60 8.82 5.79
CA THR A 37 0.25 8.35 4.68
C THR A 37 0.34 6.83 4.77
N ILE A 38 0.02 6.15 3.66
CA ILE A 38 0.03 4.69 3.58
C ILE A 38 1.17 4.25 2.69
N THR A 39 2.05 3.42 3.24
CA THR A 39 3.14 2.78 2.52
C THR A 39 3.00 1.27 2.57
N THR A 40 3.53 0.59 1.55
CA THR A 40 3.68 -0.86 1.54
C THR A 40 5.14 -1.24 1.56
N LEU A 41 5.47 -2.35 2.22
CA LEU A 41 6.82 -2.90 2.23
C LEU A 41 6.99 -3.83 1.04
N MET A 42 7.86 -3.44 0.11
CA MET A 42 8.24 -4.27 -1.03
C MET A 42 9.22 -5.36 -0.59
N PRO A 43 9.19 -6.55 -1.22
CA PRO A 43 10.20 -7.58 -0.95
C PRO A 43 11.59 -7.11 -1.35
N GLY A 44 12.59 -7.56 -0.60
CA GLY A 44 14.00 -7.26 -0.82
C GLY A 44 14.45 -5.93 -0.23
N TYR A 45 15.66 -5.55 -0.59
CA TYR A 45 16.33 -4.34 -0.11
C TYR A 45 16.87 -3.55 -1.29
N LYS A 46 16.92 -2.23 -1.15
CA LYS A 46 17.74 -1.36 -2.01
C LYS A 46 19.05 -1.05 -1.30
N THR A 47 20.13 -0.99 -2.05
CA THR A 47 21.41 -0.48 -1.54
C THR A 47 21.40 1.04 -1.67
N ILE A 48 21.67 1.74 -0.58
CA ILE A 48 21.89 3.18 -0.55
C ILE A 48 23.37 3.41 -0.24
N TYR A 49 24.01 4.28 -1.01
CA TYR A 49 25.36 4.70 -0.80
C TYR A 49 25.35 6.06 -0.11
N THR A 50 25.97 6.14 1.06
CA THR A 50 26.19 7.39 1.78
C THR A 50 27.60 7.87 1.52
N TYR A 51 27.75 9.07 1.02
CA TYR A 51 29.03 9.67 0.68
C TYR A 51 29.33 10.81 1.63
N ARG A 52 30.52 10.79 2.23
CA ARG A 52 31.06 11.88 3.04
C ARG A 52 32.17 12.56 2.27
N LYS A 53 32.12 13.90 2.19
CA LYS A 53 33.16 14.66 1.52
C LYS A 53 34.48 14.59 2.30
N LEU A 54 35.57 14.21 1.64
CA LEU A 54 36.89 14.24 2.23
C LEU A 54 37.27 15.68 2.58
N GLY A 55 37.78 15.89 3.79
CA GLY A 55 38.09 17.23 4.32
C GLY A 55 36.93 17.97 4.97
N ASN A 56 35.67 17.53 4.76
CA ASN A 56 34.51 18.03 5.50
C ASN A 56 33.49 16.91 5.72
N PRO A 57 33.62 16.13 6.79
CA PRO A 57 32.79 14.95 7.06
C PRO A 57 31.30 15.29 7.37
N ASN A 58 30.99 16.56 7.59
CA ASN A 58 29.59 16.98 7.80
C ASN A 58 28.78 17.08 6.51
N ILE A 59 29.44 17.07 5.34
CA ILE A 59 28.76 17.03 4.06
C ILE A 59 28.49 15.58 3.70
N ILE A 60 27.21 15.17 3.81
CA ILE A 60 26.72 13.84 3.50
C ILE A 60 25.76 13.94 2.31
N LYS A 61 25.90 13.02 1.35
CA LYS A 61 24.98 12.85 0.23
C LYS A 61 24.59 11.37 0.12
N GLU A 62 23.34 11.12 -0.18
CA GLU A 62 22.80 9.78 -0.41
C GLU A 62 22.47 9.59 -1.88
N PHE A 63 22.99 8.54 -2.49
CA PHE A 63 22.80 8.21 -3.88
C PHE A 63 22.67 6.70 -4.09
N GLN A 64 22.10 6.30 -5.22
CA GLN A 64 21.98 4.91 -5.62
C GLN A 64 23.10 4.43 -6.55
N ASP A 65 24.08 5.26 -6.83
CA ASP A 65 25.25 4.91 -7.64
C ASP A 65 26.57 5.31 -6.95
N SER A 66 27.66 4.75 -7.42
CA SER A 66 29.01 4.93 -6.87
C SER A 66 29.83 6.00 -7.58
N SER A 67 29.22 6.82 -8.43
CA SER A 67 29.95 7.79 -9.27
C SER A 67 30.68 8.89 -8.49
N LEU A 68 30.24 9.17 -7.26
CA LEU A 68 30.81 10.23 -6.42
C LEU A 68 32.16 9.92 -5.80
N ILE A 69 32.61 8.66 -5.79
CA ILE A 69 33.94 8.30 -5.25
C ILE A 69 35.04 9.06 -5.98
N LYS A 70 34.90 9.23 -7.30
CA LYS A 70 35.83 9.99 -8.15
C LYS A 70 35.87 11.49 -7.83
N LEU A 71 34.90 12.01 -7.08
CA LEU A 71 34.80 13.40 -6.69
C LEU A 71 35.33 13.69 -5.29
N GLY A 72 36.08 12.78 -4.71
CA GLY A 72 36.70 12.95 -3.38
C GLY A 72 35.73 12.72 -2.22
N TYR A 73 34.77 11.80 -2.38
CA TYR A 73 33.90 11.33 -1.32
C TYR A 73 34.32 9.93 -0.87
N SER A 74 34.20 9.65 0.41
CA SER A 74 34.24 8.29 0.95
C SER A 74 32.87 7.64 0.86
N GLU A 75 32.83 6.35 0.59
CA GLU A 75 31.59 5.58 0.44
C GLU A 75 31.30 4.75 1.67
N THR A 76 30.04 4.73 2.09
CA THR A 76 29.50 3.74 3.02
C THR A 76 28.26 3.13 2.40
N LYS A 77 28.22 1.79 2.29
CA LYS A 77 27.07 1.05 1.80
C LYS A 77 26.12 0.72 2.94
N ALA A 78 24.82 0.95 2.73
CA ALA A 78 23.77 0.50 3.62
C ALA A 78 22.63 -0.14 2.84
N GLN A 79 22.07 -1.20 3.39
CA GLN A 79 20.88 -1.85 2.83
C GLN A 79 19.65 -1.35 3.57
N HIS A 80 18.69 -0.82 2.83
CA HIS A 80 17.40 -0.37 3.35
C HIS A 80 16.28 -1.19 2.76
N ARG A 81 15.27 -1.51 3.57
CA ARG A 81 14.08 -2.18 3.09
C ARG A 81 13.38 -1.28 2.08
N ARG A 82 12.95 -1.88 0.98
CA ARG A 82 12.17 -1.16 -0.03
C ARG A 82 10.77 -0.91 0.51
N ASP A 83 10.30 0.30 0.31
CA ASP A 83 8.94 0.70 0.57
C ASP A 83 8.41 1.53 -0.59
N THR A 84 7.10 1.59 -0.71
CA THR A 84 6.42 2.37 -1.75
C THR A 84 5.25 3.09 -1.12
N VAL A 85 5.12 4.38 -1.38
CA VAL A 85 3.96 5.16 -0.96
C VAL A 85 2.77 4.82 -1.86
N LEU A 86 1.71 4.27 -1.28
CA LEU A 86 0.45 3.98 -1.96
C LEU A 86 -0.49 5.17 -1.94
N MET A 87 -0.60 5.82 -0.77
CA MET A 87 -1.40 7.03 -0.58
C MET A 87 -0.60 8.05 0.23
N ASN A 88 -0.51 9.28 -0.25
CA ASN A 88 0.30 10.30 0.39
C ASN A 88 -0.58 11.42 0.96
N LYS A 89 -0.52 11.57 2.28
CA LYS A 89 -1.17 12.68 3.01
C LYS A 89 -2.66 12.85 2.69
N ILE A 90 -3.40 11.74 2.70
CA ILE A 90 -4.86 11.77 2.58
C ILE A 90 -5.46 12.21 3.93
N HIS A 91 -6.58 12.93 3.89
CA HIS A 91 -7.32 13.38 5.07
C HIS A 91 -8.82 13.36 4.81
N ASP A 92 -9.60 13.34 5.86
CA ASP A 92 -11.08 13.31 5.80
C ASP A 92 -11.62 12.18 4.91
N VAL A 93 -11.02 11.00 5.03
CA VAL A 93 -11.39 9.81 4.25
C VAL A 93 -12.16 8.82 5.11
N SER A 94 -13.22 8.25 4.54
CA SER A 94 -14.03 7.19 5.15
C SER A 94 -13.75 5.82 4.53
N THR A 95 -13.22 5.80 3.31
CA THR A 95 -12.89 4.58 2.58
C THR A 95 -11.61 4.78 1.78
N ILE A 96 -10.85 3.71 1.58
CA ILE A 96 -9.69 3.69 0.71
C ILE A 96 -9.66 2.42 -0.13
N GLN A 97 -9.01 2.50 -1.28
CA GLN A 97 -8.80 1.38 -2.19
C GLN A 97 -7.31 1.20 -2.42
N LEU A 98 -6.78 0.02 -2.12
CA LEU A 98 -5.35 -0.26 -2.24
C LEU A 98 -5.11 -1.47 -3.15
N PRO A 99 -4.07 -1.42 -3.99
CA PRO A 99 -3.66 -2.58 -4.76
C PRO A 99 -3.11 -3.67 -3.85
N MET A 100 -3.24 -4.91 -4.29
CA MET A 100 -2.65 -6.08 -3.64
C MET A 100 -1.45 -6.61 -4.43
N SER A 101 -0.54 -7.28 -3.75
CA SER A 101 0.65 -7.85 -4.36
C SER A 101 0.29 -9.02 -5.30
N PHE A 102 0.90 -9.04 -6.48
CA PHE A 102 0.74 -10.10 -7.46
C PHE A 102 1.43 -11.42 -7.08
N PHE A 103 2.57 -11.33 -6.40
CA PHE A 103 3.47 -12.46 -6.18
C PHE A 103 3.66 -12.83 -4.72
N ASN A 104 3.26 -11.97 -3.80
CA ASN A 104 3.36 -12.23 -2.38
C ASN A 104 2.04 -12.77 -1.84
N SER A 105 2.11 -13.64 -0.86
CA SER A 105 0.95 -14.13 -0.09
C SER A 105 0.66 -13.28 1.16
N VAL A 106 1.51 -12.30 1.45
CA VAL A 106 1.36 -11.39 2.58
C VAL A 106 1.69 -9.99 2.14
N ASP A 107 0.74 -9.08 2.29
CA ASP A 107 0.93 -7.65 2.14
C ASP A 107 1.11 -7.00 3.51
N THR A 108 2.05 -6.06 3.59
CA THR A 108 2.31 -5.28 4.79
C THR A 108 2.12 -3.81 4.48
N LEU A 109 1.12 -3.21 5.10
CA LEU A 109 0.78 -1.80 4.97
C LEU A 109 1.20 -1.06 6.25
N ILE A 110 1.78 0.13 6.10
CA ILE A 110 2.12 1.01 7.22
C ILE A 110 1.28 2.27 7.09
N PHE A 111 0.41 2.49 8.06
CA PHE A 111 -0.39 3.69 8.23
C PHE A 111 0.35 4.64 9.16
N SER A 112 0.75 5.80 8.65
CA SER A 112 1.45 6.83 9.42
C SER A 112 0.54 8.02 9.63
N TYR A 113 0.22 8.33 10.88
CA TYR A 113 -0.69 9.41 11.30
C TYR A 113 0.09 10.66 11.66
N ARG A 114 -0.30 11.81 11.11
CA ARG A 114 0.47 13.04 11.27
C ARG A 114 0.28 13.70 12.63
N LYS A 115 -0.96 13.88 13.08
CA LYS A 115 -1.26 14.60 14.33
C LYS A 115 -0.70 13.88 15.56
N ILE A 116 -0.93 12.57 15.64
CA ILE A 116 -0.52 11.77 16.78
C ILE A 116 0.90 11.22 16.68
N SER A 117 1.56 11.38 15.53
CA SER A 117 2.92 10.88 15.25
C SER A 117 3.10 9.37 15.54
N LEU A 118 2.04 8.59 15.37
CA LEU A 118 2.04 7.14 15.53
C LEU A 118 2.00 6.43 14.17
N LYS A 119 2.19 5.12 14.22
CA LYS A 119 2.10 4.25 13.05
C LYS A 119 1.44 2.95 13.42
N ASP A 120 0.55 2.47 12.55
CA ASP A 120 0.07 1.10 12.58
C ASP A 120 0.62 0.30 11.42
N THR A 121 0.85 -0.98 11.68
CA THR A 121 1.24 -1.94 10.66
C THR A 121 0.11 -2.94 10.49
N ILE A 122 -0.45 -2.99 9.29
CA ILE A 122 -1.48 -3.97 8.90
C ILE A 122 -0.79 -5.06 8.09
N LYS A 123 -1.04 -6.31 8.44
CA LYS A 123 -0.62 -7.49 7.67
C LYS A 123 -1.84 -8.21 7.16
N ILE A 124 -1.85 -8.51 5.86
CA ILE A 124 -2.95 -9.19 5.20
C ILE A 124 -2.37 -10.42 4.51
N THR A 125 -2.85 -11.60 4.92
CA THR A 125 -2.52 -12.87 4.24
C THR A 125 -3.59 -13.15 3.21
N HIS A 126 -3.18 -13.51 2.01
CA HIS A 126 -4.10 -13.77 0.91
C HIS A 126 -3.51 -14.78 -0.08
N THR A 127 -4.37 -15.43 -0.81
CA THR A 127 -4.05 -16.17 -2.03
C THR A 127 -4.49 -15.34 -3.24
N SER A 128 -3.84 -15.55 -4.38
CA SER A 128 -4.18 -14.88 -5.62
C SER A 128 -4.29 -15.87 -6.76
N TYR A 129 -5.24 -15.63 -7.68
CA TYR A 129 -5.46 -16.47 -8.84
C TYR A 129 -5.78 -15.64 -10.08
N PRO A 130 -5.36 -16.11 -11.27
CA PRO A 130 -5.70 -15.43 -12.52
C PRO A 130 -7.21 -15.64 -12.81
N TYR A 131 -7.84 -14.58 -13.30
CA TYR A 131 -9.21 -14.61 -13.80
C TYR A 131 -9.26 -14.05 -15.22
N VAL A 132 -9.91 -14.75 -16.12
CA VAL A 132 -10.12 -14.38 -17.50
C VAL A 132 -11.62 -14.41 -17.76
N GLU A 133 -12.21 -13.25 -17.98
CA GLU A 133 -13.63 -13.16 -18.31
C GLU A 133 -13.87 -13.45 -19.79
N LEU A 134 -13.15 -12.72 -20.65
CA LEU A 134 -13.11 -12.92 -22.10
C LEU A 134 -11.66 -12.91 -22.54
N PRO A 135 -11.26 -13.75 -23.52
CA PRO A 135 -9.87 -13.83 -23.99
C PRO A 135 -9.30 -12.49 -24.45
N GLU A 136 -10.15 -11.61 -25.01
CA GLU A 136 -9.78 -10.29 -25.49
C GLU A 136 -9.62 -9.23 -24.40
N CYS A 137 -10.14 -9.47 -23.18
CA CYS A 137 -10.09 -8.51 -22.07
C CYS A 137 -8.82 -8.60 -21.22
N GLY A 138 -7.98 -9.60 -21.48
CA GLY A 138 -6.79 -9.84 -20.70
C GLY A 138 -7.06 -10.62 -19.41
N THR A 139 -6.02 -10.74 -18.59
CA THR A 139 -6.07 -11.52 -17.36
C THR A 139 -6.06 -10.58 -16.17
N TYR A 140 -7.05 -10.72 -15.31
CA TYR A 140 -7.12 -10.08 -14.00
C TYR A 140 -6.49 -10.99 -12.94
N ARG A 141 -6.13 -10.41 -11.83
CA ARG A 141 -5.73 -11.19 -10.66
C ARG A 141 -6.67 -10.89 -9.51
N PHE A 142 -7.47 -11.89 -9.18
CA PHE A 142 -8.35 -11.85 -8.01
C PHE A 142 -7.60 -12.39 -6.80
N HIS A 143 -8.06 -11.99 -5.61
CA HIS A 143 -7.48 -12.45 -4.36
C HIS A 143 -8.56 -12.97 -3.42
N THR A 144 -8.15 -13.87 -2.54
CA THR A 144 -8.97 -14.33 -1.42
C THR A 144 -8.21 -13.99 -0.13
N LEU A 145 -8.80 -13.16 0.72
CA LEU A 145 -8.24 -12.81 2.02
C LEU A 145 -8.40 -13.98 2.97
N GLU A 146 -7.34 -14.34 3.67
CA GLU A 146 -7.30 -15.45 4.62
C GLU A 146 -7.25 -14.93 6.07
N SER A 147 -6.43 -13.91 6.31
CA SER A 147 -6.33 -13.27 7.61
C SER A 147 -5.87 -11.82 7.47
N ALA A 148 -6.24 -11.01 8.46
CA ALA A 148 -5.79 -9.65 8.59
C ALA A 148 -5.48 -9.36 10.06
N SER A 149 -4.41 -8.61 10.33
CA SER A 149 -4.02 -8.18 11.67
C SER A 149 -3.41 -6.80 11.64
N SER A 150 -3.50 -6.07 12.74
CA SER A 150 -2.90 -4.75 12.90
C SER A 150 -2.15 -4.64 14.21
N THR A 151 -1.22 -3.68 14.29
CA THR A 151 -0.79 -3.12 15.56
C THR A 151 -1.89 -2.20 16.08
N GLU A 152 -1.89 -1.93 17.38
CA GLU A 152 -2.97 -1.23 18.10
C GLU A 152 -2.49 0.15 18.57
N ALA A 153 -1.92 0.98 17.65
CA ALA A 153 -1.50 2.33 18.00
C ALA A 153 -2.64 3.35 17.92
N ALA A 154 -3.31 3.41 16.77
CA ALA A 154 -4.53 4.18 16.55
C ALA A 154 -5.69 3.27 16.09
N ILE A 155 -5.37 2.09 15.59
CA ILE A 155 -6.34 1.06 15.22
C ILE A 155 -6.67 0.24 16.46
N ASP A 156 -7.96 0.04 16.74
CA ASP A 156 -8.42 -0.87 17.78
C ASP A 156 -8.36 -2.32 17.30
N HIS A 157 -9.01 -2.60 16.18
CA HIS A 157 -8.96 -3.89 15.50
C HIS A 157 -9.33 -3.77 14.03
N ILE A 158 -9.17 -4.85 13.30
CA ILE A 158 -9.58 -4.96 11.89
C ILE A 158 -10.39 -6.24 11.67
N GLU A 159 -11.33 -6.18 10.73
CA GLU A 159 -12.22 -7.28 10.40
C GLU A 159 -12.27 -7.49 8.88
N ILE A 160 -12.24 -8.74 8.43
CA ILE A 160 -12.52 -9.10 7.04
C ILE A 160 -14.02 -9.20 6.88
N SER A 161 -14.64 -8.22 6.24
CA SER A 161 -16.09 -8.22 5.93
C SER A 161 -16.41 -9.01 4.68
N ASN A 162 -15.52 -9.02 3.69
CA ASN A 162 -15.62 -9.82 2.48
C ASN A 162 -14.25 -10.33 2.05
N SER A 163 -14.07 -11.64 2.07
CA SER A 163 -12.79 -12.26 1.70
C SER A 163 -12.45 -12.19 0.21
N LYS A 164 -13.44 -11.96 -0.68
CA LYS A 164 -13.22 -11.94 -2.12
C LYS A 164 -12.84 -10.53 -2.59
N VAL A 165 -11.64 -10.39 -3.13
CA VAL A 165 -11.16 -9.16 -3.75
C VAL A 165 -11.19 -9.34 -5.26
N ASN A 166 -12.12 -8.62 -5.88
CA ASN A 166 -12.40 -8.66 -7.31
C ASN A 166 -12.75 -7.24 -7.79
N TYR A 167 -13.29 -7.08 -8.99
CA TYR A 167 -13.69 -5.78 -9.55
C TYR A 167 -15.11 -5.34 -9.14
N GLU A 168 -15.83 -6.07 -8.27
CA GLU A 168 -17.17 -5.68 -7.83
C GLU A 168 -17.17 -4.47 -6.89
N GLY A 169 -16.02 -4.13 -6.30
CA GLY A 169 -15.86 -2.96 -5.47
C GLY A 169 -16.49 -3.07 -4.06
N ASN A 170 -16.78 -4.29 -3.61
CA ASN A 170 -17.30 -4.52 -2.26
C ASN A 170 -16.27 -4.18 -1.21
N GLU A 171 -16.71 -3.68 -0.04
CA GLU A 171 -15.84 -3.50 1.12
C GLU A 171 -15.29 -4.85 1.58
N ASN A 172 -13.97 -4.94 1.70
CA ASN A 172 -13.27 -6.16 2.07
C ASN A 172 -12.82 -6.16 3.52
N ILE A 173 -12.34 -5.03 4.01
CA ILE A 173 -11.77 -4.88 5.36
C ILE A 173 -12.39 -3.67 6.04
N LYS A 174 -12.81 -3.85 7.28
CA LYS A 174 -13.18 -2.78 8.20
C LYS A 174 -12.02 -2.49 9.14
N ILE A 175 -11.67 -1.22 9.26
CA ILE A 175 -10.67 -0.74 10.21
C ILE A 175 -11.39 0.07 11.28
N TYR A 176 -11.30 -0.40 12.53
CA TYR A 176 -11.88 0.25 13.69
C TYR A 176 -10.80 1.06 14.42
N PHE A 177 -11.05 2.34 14.61
CA PHE A 177 -10.10 3.25 15.26
C PHE A 177 -10.43 3.45 16.73
N THR A 178 -9.41 3.46 17.60
CA THR A 178 -9.55 3.90 19.00
C THR A 178 -9.80 5.40 19.04
N GLY A 179 -10.86 5.81 19.72
CA GLY A 179 -11.26 7.18 20.03
C GLY A 179 -10.69 8.27 19.13
N ILE A 180 -11.48 8.74 18.18
CA ILE A 180 -11.12 9.92 17.41
C ILE A 180 -11.15 11.10 18.40
N ALA A 181 -9.97 11.58 18.80
CA ALA A 181 -9.90 12.89 19.43
C ALA A 181 -10.34 13.92 18.39
N GLU A 182 -11.49 14.55 18.61
CA GLU A 182 -11.97 15.71 17.87
C GLU A 182 -10.93 16.84 17.81
#